data_a0b8bb0c56631ceaa47d4ec98d785c30
#
_entry.id   a0b8bb0c56631ceaa47d4ec98d785c30
#
_cell.length_a   1.000
_cell.length_b   1.000
_cell.length_c   1.000
_cell.angle_alpha   90.00
_cell.angle_beta   90.00
_cell.angle_gamma   90.00
#
_symmetry.space_group_name_H-M   'P 1'
#
loop_
_entity.id
_entity.type
_entity.pdbx_description
1 polymer ?
#
loop_
_entity_poly.entity_id
_entity_poly.type
_entity_poly.pdbx_seq_one_letter_code
_entity_poly.pdbx_strand_id
1 'polypeptide(L)'
;MAQLLRDMQEQIGRFYGVELAHDVRDFLITDAVLLDSLTAGAPGRDIDEKLIVMQGDDGIDLALYLDAAVLTRLAAADPRERLSGANLADFWTLLEGVSHFSYLVWNAGFDQPVSLLELEMQAEVDKYVSTRLLLEQQPGADLGGPLLQRLFIDTCPLPGLDDEERNRYHDASHLACRYGADPETRYPADRLTPGVVGERRS
;
A
#
# COMPACT_ATOMS: atom_id res chain seq x y z
N MET A 1 -8.84 -7.10 -12.25
CA MET A 1 -7.72 -7.00 -11.29
C MET A 1 -6.65 -5.99 -11.70
N ALA A 2 -6.11 -6.05 -12.91
CA ALA A 2 -5.15 -5.04 -13.39
C ALA A 2 -5.67 -3.58 -13.25
N GLN A 3 -6.97 -3.36 -13.40
CA GLN A 3 -7.56 -2.04 -13.21
C GLN A 3 -7.57 -1.59 -11.74
N LEU A 4 -7.75 -2.50 -10.77
CA LEU A 4 -7.70 -2.16 -9.34
C LEU A 4 -6.29 -1.65 -8.93
N LEU A 5 -5.23 -2.34 -9.38
CA LEU A 5 -3.85 -1.91 -9.14
C LEU A 5 -3.60 -0.48 -9.65
N ARG A 6 -4.01 -0.23 -10.89
CA ARG A 6 -3.88 1.10 -11.49
C ARG A 6 -4.68 2.15 -10.74
N ASP A 7 -5.94 1.86 -10.41
CA ASP A 7 -6.82 2.80 -9.70
C ASP A 7 -6.23 3.17 -8.33
N MET A 8 -5.61 2.20 -7.63
CA MET A 8 -4.94 2.46 -6.35
C MET A 8 -3.68 3.30 -6.53
N GLN A 9 -2.87 3.00 -7.54
CA GLN A 9 -1.69 3.81 -7.86
C GLN A 9 -2.08 5.25 -8.23
N GLU A 10 -3.08 5.44 -9.07
CA GLU A 10 -3.61 6.77 -9.43
C GLU A 10 -4.21 7.51 -8.22
N GLN A 11 -4.86 6.78 -7.30
CA GLN A 11 -5.39 7.37 -6.07
C GLN A 11 -4.27 7.87 -5.16
N ILE A 12 -3.22 7.08 -4.96
CA ILE A 12 -2.03 7.47 -4.21
C ILE A 12 -1.37 8.69 -4.86
N GLY A 13 -1.15 8.66 -6.18
CA GLY A 13 -0.58 9.79 -6.92
C GLY A 13 -1.40 11.09 -6.75
N ARG A 14 -2.73 11.00 -6.84
CA ARG A 14 -3.63 12.14 -6.62
C ARG A 14 -3.58 12.66 -5.18
N PHE A 15 -3.49 11.77 -4.20
CA PHE A 15 -3.44 12.16 -2.80
C PHE A 15 -2.18 12.98 -2.47
N TYR A 16 -1.03 12.56 -3.00
CA TYR A 16 0.25 13.27 -2.80
C TYR A 16 0.52 14.36 -3.83
N GLY A 17 -0.30 14.49 -4.86
CA GLY A 17 -0.10 15.47 -5.94
C GLY A 17 1.11 15.13 -6.82
N VAL A 18 1.41 13.84 -7.01
CA VAL A 18 2.55 13.36 -7.78
C VAL A 18 2.10 12.57 -9.01
N GLU A 19 2.85 12.70 -10.10
CA GLU A 19 2.73 11.86 -11.28
C GLU A 19 3.83 10.80 -11.24
N LEU A 20 3.44 9.53 -11.34
CA LEU A 20 4.37 8.41 -11.38
C LEU A 20 4.67 8.06 -12.83
N ALA A 21 5.96 8.00 -13.17
CA ALA A 21 6.43 7.74 -14.55
C ALA A 21 6.14 6.31 -15.03
N HIS A 22 5.92 5.39 -14.10
CA HIS A 22 5.78 3.96 -14.38
C HIS A 22 4.44 3.43 -13.86
N ASP A 23 3.82 2.55 -14.65
CA ASP A 23 2.61 1.84 -14.27
C ASP A 23 2.98 0.57 -13.49
N VAL A 24 2.45 0.43 -12.28
CA VAL A 24 2.72 -0.72 -11.40
C VAL A 24 2.44 -2.07 -12.07
N ARG A 25 1.52 -2.10 -13.04
CA ARG A 25 1.14 -3.32 -13.75
C ARG A 25 2.25 -3.89 -14.63
N ASP A 26 3.14 -3.04 -15.12
CA ASP A 26 4.27 -3.44 -15.96
C ASP A 26 5.36 -4.16 -15.15
N PHE A 27 5.31 -4.05 -13.82
CA PHE A 27 6.26 -4.62 -12.87
C PHE A 27 5.67 -5.80 -12.08
N LEU A 28 4.39 -6.12 -12.30
CA LEU A 28 3.68 -7.15 -11.55
C LEU A 28 4.13 -8.56 -11.95
N ILE A 29 4.51 -9.35 -10.97
CA ILE A 29 4.70 -10.79 -11.10
C ILE A 29 3.79 -11.53 -10.12
N THR A 30 3.26 -12.69 -10.54
CA THR A 30 2.35 -13.53 -9.73
C THR A 30 2.82 -14.98 -9.66
N ASP A 31 3.95 -15.29 -10.26
CA ASP A 31 4.52 -16.63 -10.29
C ASP A 31 5.51 -16.79 -9.14
N ALA A 32 5.16 -17.64 -8.16
CA ALA A 32 6.00 -17.94 -7.01
C ALA A 32 7.35 -18.60 -7.40
N VAL A 33 7.40 -19.35 -8.50
CA VAL A 33 8.67 -19.93 -8.99
C VAL A 33 9.60 -18.84 -9.51
N LEU A 34 9.03 -17.84 -10.18
CA LEU A 34 9.81 -16.67 -10.61
C LEU A 34 10.28 -15.86 -9.41
N LEU A 35 9.42 -15.66 -8.40
CA LEU A 35 9.80 -15.01 -7.13
C LEU A 35 11.01 -15.71 -6.49
N ASP A 36 10.94 -17.03 -6.32
CA ASP A 36 12.03 -17.81 -5.73
C ASP A 36 13.35 -17.66 -6.52
N SER A 37 13.26 -17.61 -7.85
CA SER A 37 14.43 -17.41 -8.71
C SER A 37 15.07 -16.04 -8.57
N LEU A 38 14.26 -14.99 -8.37
CA LEU A 38 14.72 -13.61 -8.19
C LEU A 38 15.25 -13.33 -6.78
N THR A 39 14.80 -14.08 -5.79
CA THR A 39 15.19 -13.89 -4.37
C THR A 39 16.30 -14.86 -3.90
N ALA A 40 16.97 -15.55 -4.83
CA ALA A 40 18.06 -16.50 -4.55
C ALA A 40 17.70 -17.62 -3.56
N GLY A 41 16.46 -18.10 -3.61
CA GLY A 41 16.05 -19.28 -2.86
C GLY A 41 15.98 -19.08 -1.35
N ALA A 42 15.61 -17.91 -0.88
CA ALA A 42 15.18 -17.74 0.52
C ALA A 42 13.93 -18.62 0.71
N PRO A 43 14.01 -19.71 1.51
CA PRO A 43 13.00 -20.76 1.45
C PRO A 43 11.66 -20.28 1.96
N GLY A 44 10.63 -20.45 1.12
CA GLY A 44 9.28 -20.84 1.45
C GLY A 44 8.61 -20.18 2.65
N ARG A 45 8.50 -18.85 2.68
CA ARG A 45 7.39 -18.22 3.39
C ARG A 45 6.21 -18.14 2.42
N ASP A 46 5.01 -18.43 2.90
CA ASP A 46 3.80 -17.98 2.21
C ASP A 46 3.86 -16.43 2.22
N ILE A 47 4.34 -15.86 1.12
CA ILE A 47 4.50 -14.41 0.94
C ILE A 47 3.37 -13.97 0.03
N ASP A 48 2.48 -13.14 0.55
CA ASP A 48 1.35 -12.60 -0.22
C ASP A 48 1.76 -11.39 -1.07
N GLU A 49 2.77 -10.62 -0.62
CA GLU A 49 3.30 -9.41 -1.27
C GLU A 49 4.81 -9.31 -1.09
N LYS A 50 5.54 -8.85 -2.11
CA LYS A 50 6.94 -8.47 -2.00
C LYS A 50 7.38 -7.52 -3.10
N LEU A 51 7.97 -6.38 -2.72
CA LEU A 51 8.72 -5.55 -3.65
C LEU A 51 10.16 -6.06 -3.76
N ILE A 52 10.59 -6.40 -4.96
CA ILE A 52 11.95 -6.86 -5.27
C ILE A 52 12.69 -5.71 -5.92
N VAL A 53 13.85 -5.37 -5.34
CA VAL A 53 14.72 -4.30 -5.81
C VAL A 53 16.09 -4.90 -6.10
N MET A 54 16.53 -4.81 -7.35
CA MET A 54 17.86 -5.24 -7.76
C MET A 54 18.62 -4.02 -8.30
N GLN A 55 19.73 -3.69 -7.63
CA GLN A 55 20.57 -2.57 -8.04
C GLN A 55 21.68 -3.08 -8.93
N GLY A 56 21.72 -2.54 -10.17
CA GLY A 56 22.77 -2.82 -11.15
C GLY A 56 23.62 -1.56 -11.44
N ASP A 57 24.61 -1.72 -12.30
CA ASP A 57 25.50 -0.62 -12.69
C ASP A 57 24.77 0.48 -13.49
N ASP A 58 23.70 0.12 -14.20
CA ASP A 58 22.96 1.00 -15.10
C ASP A 58 21.62 1.49 -14.50
N GLY A 59 21.28 1.12 -13.24
CA GLY A 59 20.02 1.54 -12.62
C GLY A 59 19.46 0.55 -11.62
N ILE A 60 18.16 0.64 -11.42
CA ILE A 60 17.39 -0.19 -10.49
C ILE A 60 16.37 -0.99 -11.29
N ASP A 61 16.43 -2.32 -11.18
CA ASP A 61 15.38 -3.21 -11.66
C ASP A 61 14.39 -3.48 -10.55
N LEU A 62 13.10 -3.40 -10.87
CA LEU A 62 12.01 -3.58 -9.93
C LEU A 62 11.09 -4.70 -10.38
N ALA A 63 10.56 -5.47 -9.40
CA ALA A 63 9.41 -6.32 -9.61
C ALA A 63 8.53 -6.30 -8.35
N LEU A 64 7.21 -6.21 -8.56
CA LEU A 64 6.23 -6.33 -7.49
C LEU A 64 5.59 -7.72 -7.57
N TYR A 65 5.85 -8.55 -6.58
CA TYR A 65 5.14 -9.82 -6.43
C TYR A 65 3.85 -9.61 -5.65
N LEU A 66 2.75 -10.14 -6.18
CA LEU A 66 1.49 -10.32 -5.45
C LEU A 66 0.99 -11.73 -5.69
N ASP A 67 0.63 -12.43 -4.62
CA ASP A 67 0.13 -13.81 -4.72
C ASP A 67 -1.12 -13.89 -5.59
N ALA A 68 -1.15 -14.86 -6.50
CA ALA A 68 -2.26 -15.05 -7.44
C ALA A 68 -3.60 -15.34 -6.74
N ALA A 69 -3.57 -15.96 -5.54
CA ALA A 69 -4.76 -16.21 -4.76
C ALA A 69 -5.34 -14.93 -4.16
N VAL A 70 -4.50 -14.00 -3.68
CA VAL A 70 -4.92 -12.65 -3.24
C VAL A 70 -5.65 -11.94 -4.37
N LEU A 71 -5.04 -11.90 -5.55
CA LEU A 71 -5.64 -11.25 -6.73
C LEU A 71 -6.94 -11.92 -7.17
N THR A 72 -7.03 -13.24 -7.05
CA THR A 72 -8.25 -14.01 -7.38
C THR A 72 -9.38 -13.69 -6.39
N ARG A 73 -9.11 -13.65 -5.09
CA ARG A 73 -10.09 -13.29 -4.06
C ARG A 73 -10.60 -11.87 -4.24
N LEU A 74 -9.70 -10.91 -4.51
CA LEU A 74 -10.08 -9.52 -4.80
C LEU A 74 -10.86 -9.38 -6.10
N ALA A 75 -10.60 -10.24 -7.11
CA ALA A 75 -11.40 -10.25 -8.34
C ALA A 75 -12.83 -10.75 -8.10
N ALA A 76 -13.00 -11.67 -7.15
CA ALA A 76 -14.31 -12.21 -6.77
C ALA A 76 -15.10 -11.30 -5.81
N ALA A 77 -14.40 -10.44 -5.05
CA ALA A 77 -14.97 -9.51 -4.07
C ALA A 77 -14.24 -8.16 -4.16
N ASP A 78 -14.54 -7.39 -5.21
CA ASP A 78 -13.87 -6.10 -5.49
C ASP A 78 -14.15 -5.09 -4.37
N PRO A 79 -13.13 -4.59 -3.68
CA PRO A 79 -13.29 -3.63 -2.59
C PRO A 79 -13.87 -2.29 -3.06
N ARG A 80 -13.77 -1.95 -4.36
CA ARG A 80 -14.38 -0.74 -4.93
C ARG A 80 -15.90 -0.86 -5.03
N GLU A 81 -16.42 -2.07 -5.20
CA GLU A 81 -17.86 -2.32 -5.20
C GLU A 81 -18.39 -2.43 -3.77
N ARG A 82 -17.70 -3.19 -2.93
CA ARG A 82 -18.06 -3.34 -1.52
C ARG A 82 -16.85 -3.71 -0.68
N LEU A 83 -16.38 -2.76 0.13
CA LEU A 83 -15.38 -3.00 1.16
C LEU A 83 -16.03 -3.60 2.40
N SER A 84 -15.44 -4.66 2.94
CA SER A 84 -15.92 -5.38 4.13
C SER A 84 -14.78 -6.05 4.87
N GLY A 85 -15.01 -6.53 6.09
CA GLY A 85 -14.02 -7.30 6.82
C GLY A 85 -13.55 -8.58 6.10
N ALA A 86 -14.30 -9.07 5.11
CA ALA A 86 -13.95 -10.30 4.38
C ALA A 86 -12.88 -10.07 3.29
N ASN A 87 -12.81 -8.87 2.69
CA ASN A 87 -11.82 -8.56 1.64
C ASN A 87 -10.78 -7.51 2.08
N LEU A 88 -10.86 -7.04 3.32
CA LEU A 88 -10.01 -5.98 3.85
C LEU A 88 -8.54 -6.38 3.89
N ALA A 89 -8.22 -7.59 4.36
CA ALA A 89 -6.84 -8.06 4.45
C ALA A 89 -6.19 -8.15 3.06
N ASP A 90 -6.86 -8.79 2.10
CA ASP A 90 -6.37 -8.87 0.72
C ASP A 90 -6.20 -7.48 0.09
N PHE A 91 -7.13 -6.58 0.37
CA PHE A 91 -7.04 -5.19 -0.09
C PHE A 91 -5.85 -4.46 0.49
N TRP A 92 -5.55 -4.65 1.77
CA TRP A 92 -4.37 -4.07 2.39
C TRP A 92 -3.06 -4.65 1.87
N THR A 93 -3.01 -5.95 1.60
CA THR A 93 -1.85 -6.58 0.94
C THR A 93 -1.59 -5.97 -0.45
N LEU A 94 -2.63 -5.75 -1.25
CA LEU A 94 -2.50 -5.07 -2.54
C LEU A 94 -2.04 -3.62 -2.39
N LEU A 95 -2.63 -2.88 -1.44
CA LEU A 95 -2.25 -1.48 -1.17
C LEU A 95 -0.81 -1.35 -0.71
N GLU A 96 -0.33 -2.28 0.13
CA GLU A 96 1.05 -2.32 0.60
C GLU A 96 2.02 -2.39 -0.57
N GLY A 97 1.83 -3.35 -1.47
CA GLY A 97 2.68 -3.48 -2.65
C GLY A 97 2.61 -2.29 -3.59
N VAL A 98 1.41 -1.73 -3.84
CA VAL A 98 1.25 -0.53 -4.68
C VAL A 98 1.89 0.70 -4.03
N SER A 99 1.79 0.84 -2.71
CA SER A 99 2.41 1.93 -1.94
C SER A 99 3.93 1.83 -2.00
N HIS A 100 4.50 0.66 -1.68
CA HIS A 100 5.94 0.41 -1.75
C HIS A 100 6.50 0.74 -3.13
N PHE A 101 5.87 0.22 -4.20
CA PHE A 101 6.25 0.51 -5.58
C PHE A 101 6.19 2.02 -5.88
N SER A 102 5.08 2.66 -5.56
CA SER A 102 4.85 4.07 -5.87
C SER A 102 5.83 4.98 -5.15
N TYR A 103 6.08 4.73 -3.86
CA TYR A 103 7.00 5.50 -3.04
C TYR A 103 8.44 5.35 -3.52
N LEU A 104 8.87 4.10 -3.83
CA LEU A 104 10.21 3.86 -4.33
C LEU A 104 10.45 4.50 -5.69
N VAL A 105 9.52 4.32 -6.64
CA VAL A 105 9.63 4.89 -8.01
C VAL A 105 9.69 6.42 -7.96
N TRP A 106 8.87 7.03 -7.10
CA TRP A 106 8.87 8.48 -6.97
C TRP A 106 10.20 9.00 -6.43
N ASN A 107 10.73 8.41 -5.36
CA ASN A 107 12.01 8.81 -4.76
C ASN A 107 13.20 8.54 -5.68
N ALA A 108 13.20 7.41 -6.39
CA ALA A 108 14.23 7.08 -7.37
C ALA A 108 14.32 8.10 -8.50
N GLY A 109 13.20 8.69 -8.91
CA GLY A 109 13.16 9.79 -9.88
C GLY A 109 13.88 11.07 -9.43
N PHE A 110 14.22 11.18 -8.15
CA PHE A 110 14.95 12.31 -7.54
C PHE A 110 16.27 11.88 -6.88
N ASP A 111 16.77 10.69 -7.17
CA ASP A 111 17.98 10.12 -6.56
C ASP A 111 17.94 10.12 -5.02
N GLN A 112 16.74 9.97 -4.43
CA GLN A 112 16.57 9.95 -2.99
C GLN A 112 16.64 8.52 -2.45
N PRO A 113 17.47 8.25 -1.43
CA PRO A 113 17.49 6.95 -0.78
C PRO A 113 16.19 6.72 0.01
N VAL A 114 15.75 5.48 0.05
CA VAL A 114 14.55 5.05 0.77
C VAL A 114 14.93 3.96 1.78
N SER A 115 14.55 4.14 3.03
CA SER A 115 14.70 3.13 4.05
C SER A 115 13.49 2.19 4.10
N LEU A 116 13.69 0.97 4.63
CA LEU A 116 12.59 0.02 4.83
C LEU A 116 11.53 0.58 5.79
N LEU A 117 11.93 1.31 6.82
CA LEU A 117 10.98 1.92 7.75
C LEU A 117 10.09 2.96 7.07
N GLU A 118 10.65 3.76 6.15
CA GLU A 118 9.87 4.73 5.37
C GLU A 118 8.84 4.03 4.47
N LEU A 119 9.24 2.92 3.82
CA LEU A 119 8.31 2.12 3.01
C LEU A 119 7.14 1.61 3.84
N GLU A 120 7.43 0.96 4.98
CA GLU A 120 6.41 0.42 5.87
C GLU A 120 5.47 1.52 6.41
N MET A 121 6.06 2.63 6.88
CA MET A 121 5.27 3.75 7.39
C MET A 121 4.37 4.37 6.32
N GLN A 122 4.90 4.51 5.10
CA GLN A 122 4.14 5.02 3.97
C GLN A 122 2.98 4.10 3.62
N ALA A 123 3.23 2.79 3.57
CA ALA A 123 2.19 1.80 3.28
C ALA A 123 1.05 1.83 4.32
N GLU A 124 1.37 1.97 5.60
CA GLU A 124 0.35 2.08 6.65
C GLU A 124 -0.52 3.35 6.50
N VAL A 125 0.09 4.48 6.14
CA VAL A 125 -0.64 5.72 5.84
C VAL A 125 -1.54 5.54 4.62
N ASP A 126 -1.03 4.92 3.56
CA ASP A 126 -1.79 4.71 2.32
C ASP A 126 -2.95 3.73 2.52
N LYS A 127 -2.77 2.66 3.31
CA LYS A 127 -3.84 1.75 3.73
C LYS A 127 -4.95 2.51 4.46
N TYR A 128 -4.59 3.37 5.42
CA TYR A 128 -5.56 4.17 6.16
C TYR A 128 -6.33 5.11 5.24
N VAL A 129 -5.63 5.92 4.45
CA VAL A 129 -6.25 6.94 3.58
C VAL A 129 -7.13 6.28 2.51
N SER A 130 -6.62 5.25 1.83
CA SER A 130 -7.35 4.58 0.75
C SER A 130 -8.60 3.87 1.28
N THR A 131 -8.49 3.20 2.44
CA THR A 131 -9.64 2.57 3.08
C THR A 131 -10.68 3.61 3.49
N ARG A 132 -10.24 4.72 4.09
CA ARG A 132 -11.12 5.83 4.50
C ARG A 132 -11.90 6.40 3.32
N LEU A 133 -11.22 6.66 2.19
CA LEU A 133 -11.86 7.19 0.99
C LEU A 133 -12.90 6.22 0.40
N LEU A 134 -12.62 4.91 0.42
CA LEU A 134 -13.62 3.91 0.00
C LEU A 134 -14.83 3.86 0.93
N LEU A 135 -14.62 3.93 2.25
CA LEU A 135 -15.71 3.96 3.22
C LEU A 135 -16.61 5.18 3.05
N GLU A 136 -16.06 6.34 2.73
CA GLU A 136 -16.82 7.55 2.46
C GLU A 136 -17.71 7.43 1.20
N GLN A 137 -17.24 6.66 0.21
CA GLN A 137 -17.97 6.40 -1.03
C GLN A 137 -19.00 5.27 -0.91
N GLN A 138 -18.92 4.45 0.16
CA GLN A 138 -19.73 3.25 0.36
C GLN A 138 -20.51 3.32 1.67
N PRO A 139 -21.60 4.13 1.76
CA PRO A 139 -22.43 4.19 2.93
C PRO A 139 -22.97 2.81 3.31
N GLY A 140 -22.66 2.33 4.53
CA GLY A 140 -23.05 1.01 5.00
C GLY A 140 -22.00 -0.09 4.79
N ALA A 141 -20.80 0.25 4.34
CA ALA A 141 -19.65 -0.65 4.46
C ALA A 141 -19.36 -0.95 5.93
N ASP A 142 -19.08 -2.22 6.23
CA ASP A 142 -18.82 -2.67 7.60
C ASP A 142 -17.49 -3.44 7.63
N LEU A 143 -16.52 -2.89 8.34
CA LEU A 143 -15.21 -3.51 8.56
C LEU A 143 -15.17 -4.44 9.77
N GLY A 144 -16.27 -4.52 10.53
CA GLY A 144 -16.31 -5.26 11.80
C GLY A 144 -15.62 -4.54 12.96
N GLY A 145 -15.43 -3.22 12.84
CA GLY A 145 -14.83 -2.38 13.89
C GLY A 145 -14.26 -1.06 13.36
N PRO A 146 -13.80 -0.17 14.26
CA PRO A 146 -13.18 1.09 13.89
C PRO A 146 -11.90 0.87 13.04
N LEU A 147 -11.73 1.65 11.97
CA LEU A 147 -10.62 1.49 11.03
C LEU A 147 -9.25 1.55 11.70
N LEU A 148 -9.01 2.53 12.57
CA LEU A 148 -7.73 2.66 13.28
C LEU A 148 -7.43 1.43 14.15
N GLN A 149 -8.45 0.87 14.80
CA GLN A 149 -8.29 -0.35 15.58
C GLN A 149 -7.94 -1.53 14.68
N ARG A 150 -8.66 -1.69 13.57
CA ARG A 150 -8.42 -2.78 12.61
C ARG A 150 -7.03 -2.70 12.01
N LEU A 151 -6.57 -1.52 11.65
CA LEU A 151 -5.29 -1.33 10.97
C LEU A 151 -4.09 -1.42 11.93
N PHE A 152 -4.18 -0.82 13.13
CA PHE A 152 -3.00 -0.63 13.98
C PHE A 152 -3.01 -1.45 15.28
N ILE A 153 -4.15 -2.03 15.66
CA ILE A 153 -4.27 -2.79 16.91
C ILE A 153 -4.52 -4.27 16.65
N ASP A 154 -5.44 -4.58 15.70
CA ASP A 154 -5.84 -5.95 15.39
C ASP A 154 -4.88 -6.64 14.40
N THR A 155 -3.99 -5.89 13.73
CA THR A 155 -2.97 -6.48 12.84
C THR A 155 -1.96 -7.26 13.68
N CYS A 156 -2.10 -8.58 13.61
CA CYS A 156 -1.10 -9.49 14.19
C CYS A 156 0.13 -9.50 13.27
N PRO A 157 1.35 -9.35 13.78
CA PRO A 157 2.54 -9.50 12.96
C PRO A 157 2.51 -10.84 12.23
N LEU A 158 2.87 -10.85 10.94
CA LEU A 158 2.93 -12.07 10.15
C LEU A 158 3.76 -13.14 10.86
N PRO A 159 3.31 -14.40 10.93
CA PRO A 159 4.10 -15.46 11.52
C PRO A 159 5.41 -15.65 10.75
N GLY A 160 6.52 -15.72 11.48
CA GLY A 160 7.84 -15.96 10.91
C GLY A 160 8.69 -14.73 10.62
N LEU A 161 8.24 -13.52 11.02
CA LEU A 161 9.10 -12.34 11.06
C LEU A 161 10.19 -12.51 12.11
N ASP A 162 11.41 -12.07 11.81
CA ASP A 162 12.45 -11.92 12.82
C ASP A 162 12.16 -10.74 13.76
N ASP A 163 12.99 -10.58 14.81
CA ASP A 163 12.75 -9.55 15.82
C ASP A 163 12.95 -8.13 15.24
N GLU A 164 13.85 -7.96 14.28
CA GLU A 164 14.10 -6.67 13.62
C GLU A 164 12.95 -6.29 12.70
N GLU A 165 12.46 -7.22 11.88
CA GLU A 165 11.28 -7.05 11.05
C GLU A 165 10.06 -6.71 11.90
N ARG A 166 9.83 -7.45 12.98
CA ARG A 166 8.70 -7.22 13.91
C ARG A 166 8.74 -5.85 14.56
N ASN A 167 9.92 -5.41 15.01
CA ASN A 167 10.09 -4.08 15.59
C ASN A 167 9.85 -2.99 14.55
N ARG A 168 10.32 -3.18 13.32
CA ARG A 168 10.09 -2.24 12.20
C ARG A 168 8.62 -2.03 11.91
N TYR A 169 7.84 -3.14 11.79
CA TYR A 169 6.38 -3.06 11.62
C TYR A 169 5.68 -2.39 12.80
N HIS A 170 6.09 -2.73 14.03
CA HIS A 170 5.54 -2.10 15.23
C HIS A 170 5.78 -0.59 15.25
N ASP A 171 7.00 -0.15 14.95
CA ASP A 171 7.36 1.27 14.93
C ASP A 171 6.64 2.01 13.79
N ALA A 172 6.56 1.42 12.59
CA ALA A 172 5.81 1.96 11.47
C ALA A 172 4.33 2.15 11.80
N SER A 173 3.69 1.10 12.33
CA SER A 173 2.27 1.15 12.75
C SER A 173 2.02 2.17 13.84
N HIS A 174 2.92 2.26 14.83
CA HIS A 174 2.81 3.25 15.91
C HIS A 174 2.93 4.70 15.40
N LEU A 175 3.87 4.95 14.49
CA LEU A 175 4.06 6.27 13.87
C LEU A 175 2.87 6.63 12.97
N ALA A 176 2.42 5.70 12.13
CA ALA A 176 1.29 5.89 11.24
C ALA A 176 -0.04 6.06 12.01
N CYS A 177 -0.23 5.35 13.12
CA CYS A 177 -1.37 5.54 14.02
C CYS A 177 -1.42 6.98 14.58
N ARG A 178 -0.28 7.52 14.99
CA ARG A 178 -0.19 8.93 15.43
C ARG A 178 -0.51 9.92 14.32
N TYR A 179 -0.08 9.60 13.08
CA TYR A 179 -0.42 10.40 11.91
C TYR A 179 -1.91 10.28 11.57
N GLY A 180 -2.48 9.09 11.59
CA GLY A 180 -3.90 8.83 11.32
C GLY A 180 -4.85 9.43 12.37
N ALA A 181 -4.46 9.45 13.65
CA ALA A 181 -5.27 10.05 14.71
C ALA A 181 -5.31 11.60 14.61
N ASP A 182 -4.23 12.23 14.14
CA ASP A 182 -4.14 13.68 13.99
C ASP A 182 -5.00 14.23 12.83
N PRO A 183 -5.07 13.59 11.63
CA PRO A 183 -5.98 13.97 10.57
C PRO A 183 -7.47 13.87 10.93
N GLU A 184 -7.87 12.87 11.72
CA GLU A 184 -9.28 12.75 12.16
C GLU A 184 -9.70 13.93 13.03
N THR A 185 -8.78 14.53 13.77
CA THR A 185 -9.02 15.70 14.59
C THR A 185 -8.82 17.03 13.87
N ARG A 186 -7.87 17.09 12.91
CA ARG A 186 -7.50 18.33 12.19
C ARG A 186 -8.20 18.50 10.85
N TYR A 187 -8.59 17.40 10.19
CA TYR A 187 -9.23 17.39 8.89
C TYR A 187 -10.51 16.55 8.95
N PRO A 188 -11.59 17.09 9.53
CA PRO A 188 -12.89 16.45 9.43
C PRO A 188 -13.27 16.25 7.96
N ALA A 189 -14.02 15.18 7.67
CA ALA A 189 -14.33 14.65 6.33
C ALA A 189 -14.82 15.70 5.30
N ASP A 190 -15.41 16.80 5.77
CA ASP A 190 -15.89 17.91 4.95
C ASP A 190 -14.78 18.74 4.25
N ARG A 191 -13.51 18.54 4.61
CA ARG A 191 -12.35 19.21 4.00
C ARG A 191 -11.50 18.36 3.06
N LEU A 192 -11.81 17.07 2.90
CA LEU A 192 -11.14 16.16 1.97
C LEU A 192 -11.70 16.21 0.53
N THR A 193 -12.66 17.08 0.25
CA THR A 193 -13.03 17.41 -1.14
C THR A 193 -11.86 18.11 -1.82
N PRO A 194 -11.47 17.74 -3.07
CA PRO A 194 -10.42 18.39 -3.82
C PRO A 194 -10.75 19.87 -3.96
N GLY A 195 -10.19 20.69 -3.10
CA GLY A 195 -10.26 22.14 -3.21
C GLY A 195 -9.52 22.55 -4.47
N VAL A 196 -10.24 23.19 -5.38
CA VAL A 196 -9.75 23.94 -6.53
C VAL A 196 -8.43 24.60 -6.15
N VAL A 197 -7.33 24.19 -6.81
CA VAL A 197 -6.05 24.87 -6.75
C VAL A 197 -6.29 26.27 -7.29
N GLY A 198 -6.36 27.24 -6.38
CA GLY A 198 -6.53 28.65 -6.72
C GLY A 198 -5.32 29.11 -7.54
N GLU A 199 -5.60 29.58 -8.76
CA GLU A 199 -4.68 30.31 -9.62
C GLU A 199 -3.92 31.36 -8.79
N ARG A 200 -2.62 31.18 -8.66
CA ARG A 200 -1.75 32.31 -8.29
C ARG A 200 -1.60 33.16 -9.51
N ARG A 201 -2.30 34.26 -9.54
CA ARG A 201 -2.02 35.38 -10.46
C ARG A 201 -0.69 35.99 -10.07
N SER A 202 0.12 36.24 -11.09
CA SER A 202 1.38 37.01 -11.16
C SER A 202 1.42 38.24 -10.27
#